data_e947fcd427fa71c4cf46cf806510fd06
#
_entry.id   e947fcd427fa71c4cf46cf806510fd06
#
_cell.length_a   1.000
_cell.length_b   1.000
_cell.length_c   1.000
_cell.angle_alpha   90.00
_cell.angle_beta   90.00
_cell.angle_gamma   90.00
#
_symmetry.space_group_name_H-M   'P 1'
#
loop_
_entity.id
_entity.type
_entity.pdbx_description
1 polymer ?
#
loop_
_entity_poly.entity_id
_entity_poly.type
_entity_poly.pdbx_seq_one_letter_code
_entity_poly.pdbx_strand_id
1 'polypeptide(L)'
;MAEEWLKATSRPIRAAHVDSAVPNVARVWNYLIGGRDNFEADRQAAKQLIAAAPVMPQVAVASRAFLRRTVSYLAAEAGIRQFLDIGTGIPTAGNTHEVAQAVDPSCRIVYVDNDPVVLSHARALLRSSDEGATSYLDADARDTQAIMAGASVTLDLARPVGVIMIDVLNFVEDAADAVGRLAAAVPVGSYLAVMQPSRDERLAVAAIRWNQLAATPVFLRDRDQVARWFAGLDLIDPGIVEVHRWRPAPEDAELPEGVPLLGAVARKP
;
A
#
# COMPACT_ATOMS: atom_id res chain seq x y z
N MET A 1 5.69 -25.90 -22.35
CA MET A 1 4.76 -25.27 -21.35
C MET A 1 5.44 -24.18 -20.50
N ALA A 2 6.67 -24.37 -19.99
CA ALA A 2 7.39 -23.31 -19.26
C ALA A 2 7.82 -22.10 -20.11
N GLU A 3 8.16 -22.31 -21.39
CA GLU A 3 8.56 -21.22 -22.30
C GLU A 3 7.39 -20.38 -22.83
N GLU A 4 6.18 -20.93 -22.93
CA GLU A 4 4.98 -20.17 -23.32
C GLU A 4 4.51 -19.25 -22.22
N TRP A 5 4.70 -19.64 -20.96
CA TRP A 5 4.37 -18.81 -19.79
C TRP A 5 5.25 -17.56 -19.71
N LEU A 6 6.55 -17.67 -20.02
CA LEU A 6 7.49 -16.54 -20.11
C LEU A 6 7.11 -15.53 -21.22
N LYS A 7 6.45 -15.97 -22.29
CA LYS A 7 6.00 -15.10 -23.38
C LYS A 7 4.69 -14.39 -23.09
N ALA A 8 3.83 -14.95 -22.25
CA ALA A 8 2.55 -14.33 -21.89
C ALA A 8 2.69 -13.18 -20.88
N THR A 9 3.79 -13.15 -20.11
CA THR A 9 4.08 -12.09 -19.11
C THR A 9 4.89 -10.92 -19.68
N SER A 10 5.38 -11.01 -20.92
CA SER A 10 6.15 -9.97 -21.58
C SER A 10 5.32 -9.15 -22.56
N ARG A 11 4.28 -8.43 -22.10
CA ARG A 11 3.93 -7.21 -22.81
C ARG A 11 5.13 -6.28 -22.67
N PRO A 12 5.73 -5.80 -23.78
CA PRO A 12 6.80 -4.82 -23.69
C PRO A 12 6.20 -3.60 -22.97
N ILE A 13 6.75 -3.29 -21.79
CA ILE A 13 6.49 -2.02 -21.17
C ILE A 13 6.86 -1.00 -22.25
N ARG A 14 5.89 -0.20 -22.74
CA ARG A 14 6.25 1.08 -23.35
C ARG A 14 7.25 1.67 -22.38
N ALA A 15 8.44 2.01 -22.84
CA ALA A 15 9.39 2.80 -22.05
C ALA A 15 8.62 4.06 -21.63
N ALA A 16 7.97 3.99 -20.48
CA ALA A 16 7.20 5.11 -19.98
C ALA A 16 8.24 6.19 -19.73
N HIS A 17 8.03 7.33 -20.34
CA HIS A 17 8.93 8.45 -20.14
C HIS A 17 8.79 8.88 -18.67
N VAL A 18 9.80 8.51 -17.88
CA VAL A 18 9.88 8.93 -16.48
C VAL A 18 10.25 10.39 -16.46
N ASP A 19 9.29 11.25 -16.14
CA ASP A 19 9.58 12.67 -15.95
C ASP A 19 10.27 12.88 -14.60
N SER A 20 11.58 13.07 -14.65
CA SER A 20 12.41 13.33 -13.46
C SER A 20 12.29 14.77 -12.94
N ALA A 21 11.66 15.67 -13.70
CA ALA A 21 11.48 17.08 -13.33
C ALA A 21 10.20 17.32 -12.51
N VAL A 22 9.24 16.38 -12.54
CA VAL A 22 7.99 16.46 -11.79
C VAL A 22 8.05 15.50 -10.60
N PRO A 23 7.75 15.97 -9.37
CA PRO A 23 7.73 15.09 -8.20
C PRO A 23 6.64 14.03 -8.31
N ASN A 24 7.00 12.79 -7.96
CA ASN A 24 6.10 11.65 -7.95
C ASN A 24 5.89 11.15 -6.52
N VAL A 25 4.68 10.67 -6.22
CA VAL A 25 4.30 10.17 -4.89
C VAL A 25 5.27 9.12 -4.36
N ALA A 26 5.49 8.04 -5.12
CA ALA A 26 6.31 6.92 -4.69
C ALA A 26 7.78 7.32 -4.45
N ARG A 27 8.32 8.22 -5.28
CA ARG A 27 9.69 8.71 -5.16
C ARG A 27 9.87 9.68 -3.99
N VAL A 28 8.90 10.56 -3.76
CA VAL A 28 8.88 11.45 -2.57
C VAL A 28 8.78 10.62 -1.30
N TRP A 29 7.92 9.59 -1.30
CA TRP A 29 7.80 8.65 -0.18
C TRP A 29 9.11 7.90 0.08
N ASN A 30 9.76 7.42 -0.98
CA ASN A 30 11.08 6.78 -0.89
C ASN A 30 12.10 7.69 -0.19
N TYR A 31 12.12 9.00 -0.51
CA TYR A 31 12.99 9.95 0.19
C TYR A 31 12.63 10.10 1.68
N LEU A 32 11.34 10.17 2.04
CA LEU A 32 10.89 10.33 3.44
C LEU A 32 11.30 9.16 4.34
N ILE A 33 11.41 7.95 3.79
CA ILE A 33 11.90 6.75 4.50
C ILE A 33 13.42 6.54 4.40
N GLY A 34 14.17 7.52 3.85
CA GLY A 34 15.63 7.47 3.73
C GLY A 34 16.14 6.66 2.53
N GLY A 35 15.29 6.32 1.56
CA GLY A 35 15.67 5.64 0.32
C GLY A 35 16.45 6.55 -0.64
N ARG A 36 16.99 5.95 -1.71
CA ARG A 36 17.84 6.64 -2.70
C ARG A 36 17.28 6.64 -4.12
N ASP A 37 16.15 5.99 -4.34
CA ASP A 37 15.51 5.85 -5.65
C ASP A 37 14.55 7.02 -5.91
N ASN A 38 15.11 8.23 -5.93
CA ASN A 38 14.39 9.49 -6.08
C ASN A 38 15.24 10.51 -6.81
N PHE A 39 14.59 11.41 -7.56
CA PHE A 39 15.24 12.48 -8.30
C PHE A 39 15.28 13.79 -7.50
N GLU A 40 15.95 14.82 -8.04
CA GLU A 40 16.07 16.10 -7.35
C GLU A 40 14.71 16.77 -7.11
N ALA A 41 13.77 16.70 -8.07
CA ALA A 41 12.43 17.24 -7.92
C ALA A 41 11.68 16.59 -6.74
N ASP A 42 11.84 15.27 -6.55
CA ASP A 42 11.22 14.52 -5.45
C ASP A 42 11.81 14.95 -4.10
N ARG A 43 13.15 15.10 -4.03
CA ARG A 43 13.84 15.56 -2.81
C ARG A 43 13.45 16.98 -2.42
N GLN A 44 13.31 17.88 -3.40
CA GLN A 44 12.88 19.24 -3.14
C GLN A 44 11.42 19.29 -2.66
N ALA A 45 10.54 18.50 -3.25
CA ALA A 45 9.16 18.36 -2.78
C ALA A 45 9.11 17.79 -1.34
N ALA A 46 9.86 16.73 -1.06
CA ALA A 46 9.93 16.14 0.27
C ALA A 46 10.44 17.14 1.33
N LYS A 47 11.50 17.90 1.03
CA LYS A 47 12.01 18.96 1.93
C LYS A 47 10.97 20.03 2.21
N GLN A 48 10.18 20.42 1.21
CA GLN A 48 9.10 21.38 1.36
C GLN A 48 7.95 20.81 2.22
N LEU A 49 7.63 19.52 2.07
CA LEU A 49 6.65 18.85 2.91
C LEU A 49 7.12 18.76 4.37
N ILE A 50 8.38 18.40 4.61
CA ILE A 50 8.98 18.36 5.96
C ILE A 50 8.98 19.75 6.59
N ALA A 51 9.31 20.80 5.83
CA ALA A 51 9.28 22.17 6.33
C ALA A 51 7.86 22.63 6.69
N ALA A 52 6.85 22.20 5.91
CA ALA A 52 5.45 22.52 6.17
C ALA A 52 4.85 21.69 7.31
N ALA A 53 5.27 20.42 7.43
CA ALA A 53 4.81 19.46 8.43
C ALA A 53 5.97 18.59 8.90
N PRO A 54 6.68 18.95 9.98
CA PRO A 54 7.83 18.19 10.50
C PRO A 54 7.51 16.74 10.91
N VAL A 55 6.23 16.38 11.01
CA VAL A 55 5.75 15.02 11.29
C VAL A 55 5.87 14.06 10.10
N MET A 56 6.13 14.54 8.88
CA MET A 56 6.13 13.72 7.66
C MET A 56 7.09 12.51 7.68
N PRO A 57 8.33 12.59 8.18
CA PRO A 57 9.17 11.40 8.31
C PRO A 57 8.58 10.36 9.27
N GLN A 58 7.93 10.82 10.35
CA GLN A 58 7.26 9.94 11.32
C GLN A 58 6.04 9.26 10.71
N VAL A 59 5.29 9.97 9.85
CA VAL A 59 4.19 9.41 9.05
C VAL A 59 4.69 8.23 8.24
N ALA A 60 5.80 8.40 7.50
CA ALA A 60 6.35 7.36 6.65
C ALA A 60 6.82 6.12 7.45
N VAL A 61 7.47 6.32 8.59
CA VAL A 61 7.91 5.23 9.48
C VAL A 61 6.72 4.49 10.09
N ALA A 62 5.73 5.21 10.61
CA ALA A 62 4.52 4.63 11.22
C ALA A 62 3.69 3.82 10.21
N SER A 63 3.62 4.29 8.97
CA SER A 63 2.98 3.60 7.87
C SER A 63 3.63 2.24 7.59
N ARG A 64 4.96 2.19 7.48
CA ARG A 64 5.70 0.93 7.25
C ARG A 64 5.55 -0.05 8.41
N ALA A 65 5.54 0.45 9.64
CA ALA A 65 5.32 -0.38 10.81
C ALA A 65 3.89 -0.97 10.84
N PHE A 66 2.89 -0.18 10.47
CA PHE A 66 1.50 -0.65 10.36
C PHE A 66 1.36 -1.72 9.26
N LEU A 67 1.99 -1.54 8.09
CA LEU A 67 2.04 -2.56 7.03
C LEU A 67 2.60 -3.88 7.59
N ARG A 68 3.76 -3.83 8.25
CA ARG A 68 4.41 -5.02 8.81
C ARG A 68 3.48 -5.74 9.78
N ARG A 69 2.87 -5.03 10.73
CA ARG A 69 1.97 -5.64 11.73
C ARG A 69 0.73 -6.26 11.10
N THR A 70 0.11 -5.55 10.15
CA THR A 70 -1.11 -6.05 9.49
C THR A 70 -0.82 -7.29 8.65
N VAL A 71 0.27 -7.31 7.89
CA VAL A 71 0.66 -8.48 7.10
C VAL A 71 1.05 -9.65 8.00
N SER A 72 1.81 -9.42 9.08
CA SER A 72 2.14 -10.45 10.07
C SER A 72 0.89 -11.05 10.70
N TYR A 73 -0.05 -10.21 11.15
CA TYR A 73 -1.33 -10.67 11.70
C TYR A 73 -2.12 -11.52 10.70
N LEU A 74 -2.24 -11.03 9.47
CA LEU A 74 -3.00 -11.74 8.44
C LEU A 74 -2.37 -13.09 8.09
N ALA A 75 -1.05 -13.17 8.02
CA ALA A 75 -0.35 -14.42 7.74
C ALA A 75 -0.35 -15.38 8.93
N ALA A 76 -0.01 -14.91 10.14
CA ALA A 76 0.21 -15.74 11.30
C ALA A 76 -1.07 -16.13 12.04
N GLU A 77 -2.00 -15.17 12.22
CA GLU A 77 -3.20 -15.38 13.04
C GLU A 77 -4.45 -15.64 12.20
N ALA A 78 -4.65 -14.87 11.11
CA ALA A 78 -5.81 -15.03 10.24
C ALA A 78 -5.65 -16.15 9.19
N GLY A 79 -4.46 -16.72 9.04
CA GLY A 79 -4.18 -17.82 8.13
C GLY A 79 -4.22 -17.45 6.64
N ILE A 80 -4.10 -16.17 6.31
CA ILE A 80 -4.07 -15.70 4.92
C ILE A 80 -2.73 -16.09 4.27
N ARG A 81 -2.81 -16.59 3.04
CA ARG A 81 -1.67 -17.03 2.23
C ARG A 81 -1.57 -16.32 0.89
N GLN A 82 -2.50 -15.42 0.61
CA GLN A 82 -2.56 -14.66 -0.62
C GLN A 82 -2.78 -13.19 -0.30
N PHE A 83 -1.98 -12.34 -0.91
CA PHE A 83 -2.01 -10.90 -0.66
C PHE A 83 -2.11 -10.11 -1.97
N LEU A 84 -2.92 -9.07 -1.94
CA LEU A 84 -3.06 -8.09 -3.01
C LEU A 84 -2.67 -6.73 -2.41
N ASP A 85 -1.47 -6.27 -2.75
CA ASP A 85 -0.89 -5.03 -2.22
C ASP A 85 -1.04 -3.92 -3.26
N ILE A 86 -1.94 -2.97 -2.98
CA ILE A 86 -2.36 -1.93 -3.91
C ILE A 86 -1.75 -0.59 -3.51
N GLY A 87 -1.07 0.06 -4.46
CA GLY A 87 -0.28 1.27 -4.21
C GLY A 87 1.02 0.95 -3.49
N THR A 88 1.69 -0.07 -3.96
CA THR A 88 2.89 -0.66 -3.37
C THR A 88 4.03 0.34 -3.12
N GLY A 89 4.20 1.33 -4.02
CA GLY A 89 5.34 2.25 -4.00
C GLY A 89 6.68 1.57 -4.32
N ILE A 90 7.78 2.32 -4.23
CA ILE A 90 9.13 1.80 -4.49
C ILE A 90 9.50 0.79 -3.39
N PRO A 91 9.98 -0.41 -3.76
CA PRO A 91 10.35 -1.45 -2.81
C PRO A 91 11.41 -0.98 -1.79
N THR A 92 11.21 -1.36 -0.54
CA THR A 92 12.13 -1.10 0.57
C THR A 92 12.23 -2.34 1.45
N ALA A 93 13.02 -2.32 2.53
CA ALA A 93 13.01 -3.44 3.47
C ALA A 93 11.64 -3.62 4.14
N GLY A 94 11.23 -4.85 4.39
CA GLY A 94 9.95 -5.20 5.02
C GLY A 94 8.76 -5.05 4.05
N ASN A 95 8.93 -5.43 2.79
CA ASN A 95 7.86 -5.51 1.82
C ASN A 95 6.85 -6.62 2.20
N THR A 96 5.65 -6.55 1.68
CA THR A 96 4.56 -7.50 1.99
C THR A 96 4.99 -8.95 1.82
N HIS A 97 5.72 -9.30 0.73
CA HIS A 97 6.17 -10.68 0.56
C HIS A 97 7.23 -11.10 1.58
N GLU A 98 8.17 -10.22 1.94
CA GLU A 98 9.19 -10.53 2.94
C GLU A 98 8.55 -10.86 4.29
N VAL A 99 7.55 -10.07 4.70
CA VAL A 99 6.82 -10.27 5.95
C VAL A 99 5.95 -11.51 5.90
N ALA A 100 5.18 -11.70 4.85
CA ALA A 100 4.27 -12.84 4.72
C ALA A 100 5.03 -14.16 4.56
N GLN A 101 6.07 -14.20 3.72
CA GLN A 101 6.87 -15.39 3.46
C GLN A 101 7.83 -15.74 4.60
N ALA A 102 8.14 -14.80 5.50
CA ALA A 102 8.80 -15.11 6.76
C ALA A 102 7.90 -15.93 7.72
N VAL A 103 6.58 -15.77 7.62
CA VAL A 103 5.59 -16.57 8.37
C VAL A 103 5.33 -17.90 7.68
N ASP A 104 5.08 -17.86 6.38
CA ASP A 104 4.84 -19.05 5.56
C ASP A 104 5.41 -18.83 4.14
N PRO A 105 6.46 -19.55 3.77
CA PRO A 105 7.14 -19.39 2.48
C PRO A 105 6.21 -19.57 1.27
N SER A 106 5.11 -20.30 1.40
CA SER A 106 4.15 -20.53 0.31
C SER A 106 3.26 -19.31 -0.02
N CYS A 107 3.37 -18.21 0.73
CA CYS A 107 2.58 -17.02 0.49
C CYS A 107 2.77 -16.45 -0.91
N ARG A 108 1.65 -16.02 -1.52
CA ARG A 108 1.61 -15.45 -2.88
C ARG A 108 1.18 -13.98 -2.80
N ILE A 109 1.92 -13.13 -3.46
CA ILE A 109 1.69 -11.69 -3.40
C ILE A 109 1.60 -11.10 -4.81
N VAL A 110 0.53 -10.32 -5.06
CA VAL A 110 0.41 -9.46 -6.24
C VAL A 110 0.56 -8.02 -5.79
N TYR A 111 1.55 -7.36 -6.35
CA TYR A 111 1.81 -5.95 -6.17
C TYR A 111 1.16 -5.16 -7.30
N VAL A 112 0.43 -4.10 -6.95
CA VAL A 112 -0.26 -3.23 -7.91
C VAL A 112 0.22 -1.81 -7.73
N ASP A 113 0.70 -1.21 -8.81
CA ASP A 113 1.05 0.20 -8.86
C ASP A 113 0.88 0.72 -10.30
N ASN A 114 0.65 2.00 -10.48
CA ASN A 114 0.55 2.62 -11.79
C ASN A 114 1.79 3.45 -12.15
N ASP A 115 2.80 3.50 -11.27
CA ASP A 115 4.07 4.16 -11.57
C ASP A 115 5.04 3.18 -12.26
N PRO A 116 5.47 3.47 -13.50
CA PRO A 116 6.42 2.62 -14.21
C PRO A 116 7.79 2.51 -13.53
N VAL A 117 8.19 3.49 -12.72
CA VAL A 117 9.42 3.43 -11.92
C VAL A 117 9.29 2.37 -10.84
N VAL A 118 8.16 2.37 -10.12
CA VAL A 118 7.84 1.36 -9.10
C VAL A 118 7.89 -0.04 -9.71
N LEU A 119 7.21 -0.24 -10.82
CA LEU A 119 7.15 -1.55 -11.49
C LEU A 119 8.52 -2.04 -11.99
N SER A 120 9.38 -1.11 -12.44
CA SER A 120 10.74 -1.43 -12.88
C SER A 120 11.62 -1.88 -11.71
N HIS A 121 11.57 -1.16 -10.58
CA HIS A 121 12.30 -1.50 -9.36
C HIS A 121 11.80 -2.82 -8.75
N ALA A 122 10.49 -2.99 -8.68
CA ALA A 122 9.88 -4.20 -8.14
C ALA A 122 10.34 -5.45 -8.88
N ARG A 123 10.32 -5.44 -10.22
CA ARG A 123 10.80 -6.56 -11.05
C ARG A 123 12.28 -6.85 -10.92
N ALA A 124 13.10 -5.82 -10.68
CA ALA A 124 14.54 -5.97 -10.56
C ALA A 124 15.00 -6.47 -9.18
N LEU A 125 14.32 -6.05 -8.13
CA LEU A 125 14.80 -6.17 -6.75
C LEU A 125 14.08 -7.23 -5.93
N LEU A 126 12.78 -7.48 -6.18
CA LEU A 126 12.02 -8.37 -5.32
C LEU A 126 12.15 -9.84 -5.77
N ARG A 127 12.49 -10.70 -4.83
CA ARG A 127 12.62 -12.15 -5.02
C ARG A 127 11.66 -12.87 -4.08
N SER A 128 10.77 -13.66 -4.64
CA SER A 128 9.95 -14.59 -3.87
C SER A 128 10.79 -15.72 -3.27
N SER A 129 10.30 -16.35 -2.20
CA SER A 129 10.71 -17.70 -1.80
C SER A 129 10.46 -18.70 -2.94
N ASP A 130 11.13 -19.85 -2.89
CA ASP A 130 10.98 -20.89 -3.90
C ASP A 130 9.57 -21.52 -3.89
N GLU A 131 8.91 -21.55 -2.73
CA GLU A 131 7.57 -22.15 -2.55
C GLU A 131 6.43 -21.15 -2.81
N GLY A 132 6.72 -19.84 -2.73
CA GLY A 132 5.77 -18.75 -2.92
C GLY A 132 5.77 -18.21 -4.34
N ALA A 133 5.10 -17.06 -4.50
CA ALA A 133 5.14 -16.31 -5.76
C ALA A 133 4.94 -14.81 -5.52
N THR A 134 5.64 -14.00 -6.31
CA THR A 134 5.36 -12.57 -6.42
C THR A 134 5.09 -12.20 -7.87
N SER A 135 4.12 -11.32 -8.10
CA SER A 135 3.89 -10.74 -9.43
C SER A 135 3.58 -9.25 -9.32
N TYR A 136 3.69 -8.56 -10.45
CA TYR A 136 3.54 -7.11 -10.53
C TYR A 136 2.55 -6.75 -11.61
N LEU A 137 1.58 -5.92 -11.25
CA LEU A 137 0.49 -5.49 -12.10
C LEU A 137 0.53 -3.97 -12.26
N ASP A 138 0.59 -3.51 -13.52
CA ASP A 138 0.38 -2.12 -13.87
C ASP A 138 -1.12 -1.86 -13.93
N ALA A 139 -1.65 -1.25 -12.87
CA ALA A 139 -3.06 -0.90 -12.79
C ALA A 139 -3.30 0.27 -11.83
N ASP A 140 -4.33 1.05 -12.10
CA ASP A 140 -4.82 2.08 -11.19
C ASP A 140 -5.63 1.46 -10.05
N ALA A 141 -5.45 1.93 -8.82
CA ALA A 141 -6.19 1.46 -7.63
C ALA A 141 -7.73 1.58 -7.78
N ARG A 142 -8.20 2.41 -8.71
CA ARG A 142 -9.62 2.60 -9.05
C ARG A 142 -10.16 1.55 -10.02
N ASP A 143 -9.29 0.84 -10.73
CA ASP A 143 -9.68 -0.17 -11.72
C ASP A 143 -9.73 -1.58 -11.13
N THR A 144 -10.75 -1.83 -10.31
CA THR A 144 -10.96 -3.14 -9.69
C THR A 144 -11.01 -4.28 -10.71
N GLN A 145 -11.57 -4.05 -11.91
CA GLN A 145 -11.67 -5.09 -12.92
C GLN A 145 -10.28 -5.50 -13.44
N ALA A 146 -9.44 -4.54 -13.80
CA ALA A 146 -8.07 -4.82 -14.25
C ALA A 146 -7.25 -5.48 -13.14
N ILE A 147 -7.39 -5.00 -11.89
CA ILE A 147 -6.70 -5.56 -10.72
C ILE A 147 -7.07 -7.03 -10.53
N MET A 148 -8.36 -7.36 -10.46
CA MET A 148 -8.80 -8.74 -10.21
C MET A 148 -8.44 -9.67 -11.37
N ALA A 149 -8.58 -9.22 -12.62
CA ALA A 149 -8.18 -9.98 -13.80
C ALA A 149 -6.67 -10.27 -13.80
N GLY A 150 -5.82 -9.29 -13.48
CA GLY A 150 -4.38 -9.48 -13.39
C GLY A 150 -3.97 -10.35 -12.19
N ALA A 151 -4.60 -10.15 -11.03
CA ALA A 151 -4.32 -10.89 -9.81
C ALA A 151 -4.63 -12.39 -9.96
N SER A 152 -5.66 -12.76 -10.71
CA SER A 152 -6.07 -14.16 -10.94
C SER A 152 -4.99 -15.02 -11.61
N VAL A 153 -3.97 -14.42 -12.22
CA VAL A 153 -2.82 -15.15 -12.80
C VAL A 153 -1.94 -15.76 -11.70
N THR A 154 -1.86 -15.12 -10.54
CA THR A 154 -0.99 -15.52 -9.44
C THR A 154 -1.77 -16.04 -8.24
N LEU A 155 -2.93 -15.44 -7.95
CA LEU A 155 -3.79 -15.76 -6.82
C LEU A 155 -4.94 -16.68 -7.24
N ASP A 156 -5.34 -17.57 -6.33
CA ASP A 156 -6.58 -18.33 -6.44
C ASP A 156 -7.72 -17.51 -5.82
N LEU A 157 -8.48 -16.83 -6.66
CA LEU A 157 -9.58 -15.96 -6.21
C LEU A 157 -10.81 -16.72 -5.67
N ALA A 158 -10.77 -18.05 -5.59
CA ALA A 158 -11.74 -18.83 -4.82
C ALA A 158 -11.38 -18.94 -3.33
N ARG A 159 -10.18 -18.53 -2.94
CA ARG A 159 -9.67 -18.56 -1.56
C ARG A 159 -9.50 -17.14 -1.00
N PRO A 160 -9.62 -16.97 0.33
CA PRO A 160 -9.46 -15.68 0.97
C PRO A 160 -8.15 -14.95 0.61
N VAL A 161 -8.24 -13.63 0.44
CA VAL A 161 -7.15 -12.74 0.07
C VAL A 161 -7.02 -11.63 1.13
N GLY A 162 -5.81 -11.28 1.52
CA GLY A 162 -5.50 -10.06 2.27
C GLY A 162 -5.28 -8.90 1.32
N VAL A 163 -6.20 -7.96 1.25
CA VAL A 163 -6.07 -6.74 0.45
C VAL A 163 -5.41 -5.66 1.30
N ILE A 164 -4.27 -5.17 0.87
CA ILE A 164 -3.48 -4.16 1.56
C ILE A 164 -3.60 -2.84 0.79
N MET A 165 -4.10 -1.79 1.44
CA MET A 165 -4.26 -0.45 0.88
C MET A 165 -3.69 0.58 1.87
N ILE A 166 -2.38 0.70 1.88
CA ILE A 166 -1.63 1.56 2.79
C ILE A 166 -0.96 2.67 1.96
N ASP A 167 -1.22 3.94 2.33
CA ASP A 167 -0.71 5.13 1.63
C ASP A 167 -1.15 5.28 0.16
N VAL A 168 -2.26 4.72 -0.24
CA VAL A 168 -2.80 4.82 -1.61
C VAL A 168 -4.15 5.54 -1.66
N LEU A 169 -5.05 5.26 -0.73
CA LEU A 169 -6.42 5.78 -0.76
C LEU A 169 -6.50 7.30 -0.54
N ASN A 170 -5.48 7.88 0.07
CA ASN A 170 -5.34 9.33 0.18
C ASN A 170 -5.09 10.04 -1.17
N PHE A 171 -4.79 9.32 -2.23
CA PHE A 171 -4.67 9.84 -3.61
C PHE A 171 -5.89 9.50 -4.48
N VAL A 172 -6.89 8.85 -3.90
CA VAL A 172 -8.15 8.49 -4.59
C VAL A 172 -9.28 9.35 -4.05
N GLU A 173 -9.90 10.17 -4.89
CA GLU A 173 -10.97 11.08 -4.49
C GLU A 173 -12.19 10.31 -3.97
N ASP A 174 -12.69 9.35 -4.73
CA ASP A 174 -13.77 8.46 -4.34
C ASP A 174 -13.24 7.12 -3.80
N ALA A 175 -12.50 7.19 -2.69
CA ALA A 175 -11.92 6.01 -2.07
C ALA A 175 -12.99 5.04 -1.53
N ALA A 176 -14.16 5.55 -1.14
CA ALA A 176 -15.25 4.70 -0.66
C ALA A 176 -15.74 3.73 -1.74
N ASP A 177 -15.91 4.22 -2.97
CA ASP A 177 -16.30 3.41 -4.11
C ASP A 177 -15.21 2.39 -4.48
N ALA A 178 -13.92 2.81 -4.52
CA ALA A 178 -12.81 1.92 -4.81
C ALA A 178 -12.70 0.77 -3.78
N VAL A 179 -12.78 1.08 -2.47
CA VAL A 179 -12.77 0.08 -1.39
C VAL A 179 -13.99 -0.84 -1.50
N GLY A 180 -15.18 -0.29 -1.72
CA GLY A 180 -16.42 -1.06 -1.84
C GLY A 180 -16.38 -2.06 -3.00
N ARG A 181 -15.88 -1.65 -4.17
CA ARG A 181 -15.71 -2.55 -5.32
C ARG A 181 -14.70 -3.66 -5.06
N LEU A 182 -13.57 -3.35 -4.44
CA LEU A 182 -12.57 -4.35 -4.06
C LEU A 182 -13.12 -5.33 -3.02
N ALA A 183 -13.80 -4.83 -1.99
CA ALA A 183 -14.44 -5.66 -0.99
C ALA A 183 -15.51 -6.59 -1.59
N ALA A 184 -16.27 -6.11 -2.58
CA ALA A 184 -17.24 -6.93 -3.29
C ALA A 184 -16.57 -8.04 -4.13
N ALA A 185 -15.44 -7.73 -4.77
CA ALA A 185 -14.76 -8.60 -5.73
C ALA A 185 -13.96 -9.75 -5.07
N VAL A 186 -13.49 -9.60 -3.83
CA VAL A 186 -12.77 -10.67 -3.13
C VAL A 186 -13.74 -11.66 -2.45
N PRO A 187 -13.36 -12.95 -2.24
CA PRO A 187 -14.24 -13.94 -1.63
C PRO A 187 -14.50 -13.68 -0.14
N VAL A 188 -15.55 -14.32 0.38
CA VAL A 188 -15.85 -14.40 1.84
C VAL A 188 -14.62 -14.92 2.60
N GLY A 189 -14.37 -14.36 3.78
CA GLY A 189 -13.20 -14.67 4.59
C GLY A 189 -11.95 -13.87 4.21
N SER A 190 -12.00 -13.04 3.16
CA SER A 190 -10.93 -12.09 2.82
C SER A 190 -10.84 -10.95 3.83
N TYR A 191 -9.70 -10.29 3.86
CA TYR A 191 -9.44 -9.15 4.75
C TYR A 191 -9.02 -7.92 3.95
N LEU A 192 -9.38 -6.75 4.47
CA LEU A 192 -8.94 -5.45 3.99
C LEU A 192 -8.16 -4.76 5.10
N ALA A 193 -6.90 -4.43 4.84
CA ALA A 193 -6.06 -3.59 5.70
C ALA A 193 -5.94 -2.21 5.05
N VAL A 194 -6.39 -1.18 5.74
CA VAL A 194 -6.47 0.18 5.21
C VAL A 194 -5.77 1.15 6.14
N MET A 195 -5.01 2.07 5.57
CA MET A 195 -4.49 3.23 6.29
C MET A 195 -4.85 4.51 5.54
N GLN A 196 -5.18 5.56 6.31
CA GLN A 196 -5.59 6.85 5.79
C GLN A 196 -5.03 7.99 6.66
N PRO A 197 -4.31 8.97 6.08
CA PRO A 197 -3.98 10.22 6.77
C PRO A 197 -5.24 10.93 7.26
N SER A 198 -5.30 11.22 8.56
CA SER A 198 -6.46 11.85 9.16
C SER A 198 -6.52 13.35 8.82
N ARG A 199 -7.72 13.93 8.96
CA ARG A 199 -7.92 15.37 8.86
C ARG A 199 -7.40 16.05 10.14
N ASP A 200 -6.09 16.21 10.20
CA ASP A 200 -5.34 16.80 11.30
C ASP A 200 -4.64 18.07 10.80
N GLU A 201 -4.57 19.11 11.64
CA GLU A 201 -3.98 20.41 11.26
C GLU A 201 -2.52 20.29 10.84
N ARG A 202 -1.76 19.36 11.45
CA ARG A 202 -0.35 19.12 11.11
C ARG A 202 -0.19 18.58 9.68
N LEU A 203 -1.13 17.76 9.20
CA LEU A 203 -1.12 17.24 7.83
C LEU A 203 -1.81 18.17 6.83
N ALA A 204 -2.72 19.04 7.27
CA ALA A 204 -3.44 19.94 6.39
C ALA A 204 -2.49 20.86 5.61
N VAL A 205 -1.45 21.39 6.27
CA VAL A 205 -0.44 22.26 5.65
C VAL A 205 0.38 21.47 4.62
N ALA A 206 0.77 20.23 4.95
CA ALA A 206 1.47 19.36 4.00
C ALA A 206 0.59 19.02 2.80
N ALA A 207 -0.70 18.73 3.01
CA ALA A 207 -1.65 18.43 1.94
C ALA A 207 -1.83 19.62 0.98
N ILE A 208 -2.00 20.83 1.51
CA ILE A 208 -2.06 22.07 0.71
C ILE A 208 -0.78 22.22 -0.11
N ARG A 209 0.39 22.02 0.52
CA ARG A 209 1.67 22.14 -0.14
C ARG A 209 1.85 21.09 -1.24
N TRP A 210 1.53 19.84 -0.95
CA TRP A 210 1.56 18.77 -1.93
C TRP A 210 0.70 19.07 -3.16
N ASN A 211 -0.55 19.50 -2.95
CA ASN A 211 -1.48 19.79 -4.03
C ASN A 211 -1.05 20.99 -4.91
N GLN A 212 -0.08 21.79 -4.46
CA GLN A 212 0.57 22.83 -5.28
C GLN A 212 1.75 22.30 -6.09
N LEU A 213 2.39 21.20 -5.68
CA LEU A 213 3.64 20.68 -6.24
C LEU A 213 3.42 19.50 -7.19
N ALA A 214 2.43 18.68 -6.93
CA ALA A 214 2.22 17.41 -7.61
C ALA A 214 0.93 17.40 -8.42
N ALA A 215 0.90 16.59 -9.48
CA ALA A 215 -0.28 16.41 -10.32
C ALA A 215 -1.37 15.56 -9.66
N THR A 216 -1.00 14.69 -8.73
CA THR A 216 -1.94 13.80 -8.02
C THR A 216 -2.33 14.44 -6.69
N PRO A 217 -3.59 14.87 -6.51
CA PRO A 217 -4.02 15.51 -5.27
C PRO A 217 -4.08 14.52 -4.10
N VAL A 218 -3.88 15.04 -2.87
CA VAL A 218 -4.05 14.28 -1.64
C VAL A 218 -5.32 14.70 -0.91
N PHE A 219 -6.02 13.71 -0.35
CA PHE A 219 -7.29 13.88 0.37
C PHE A 219 -7.13 13.39 1.81
N LEU A 220 -7.26 14.30 2.78
CA LEU A 220 -7.35 13.96 4.20
C LEU A 220 -8.79 13.62 4.57
N ARG A 221 -8.98 12.62 5.43
CA ARG A 221 -10.31 12.15 5.82
C ARG A 221 -10.46 12.05 7.33
N ASP A 222 -11.65 12.34 7.82
CA ASP A 222 -11.98 12.10 9.22
C ASP A 222 -12.32 10.61 9.47
N ARG A 223 -12.43 10.26 10.76
CA ARG A 223 -12.70 8.88 11.17
C ARG A 223 -14.04 8.36 10.65
N ASP A 224 -15.06 9.23 10.59
CA ASP A 224 -16.38 8.80 10.12
C ASP A 224 -16.40 8.54 8.63
N GLN A 225 -15.61 9.29 7.85
CA GLN A 225 -15.41 9.02 6.42
C GLN A 225 -14.73 7.66 6.22
N VAL A 226 -13.69 7.37 7.00
CA VAL A 226 -12.98 6.08 6.93
C VAL A 226 -13.89 4.92 7.41
N ALA A 227 -14.69 5.14 8.45
CA ALA A 227 -15.60 4.12 8.97
C ALA A 227 -16.61 3.62 7.93
N ARG A 228 -17.06 4.50 7.04
CA ARG A 228 -17.99 4.12 5.95
C ARG A 228 -17.39 3.13 4.97
N TRP A 229 -16.07 3.07 4.82
CA TRP A 229 -15.41 2.11 3.94
C TRP A 229 -15.53 0.67 4.40
N PHE A 230 -15.79 0.48 5.69
CA PHE A 230 -15.93 -0.84 6.32
C PHE A 230 -17.39 -1.27 6.52
N ALA A 231 -18.36 -0.57 5.89
CA ALA A 231 -19.76 -0.94 5.98
C ALA A 231 -19.98 -2.38 5.47
N GLY A 232 -20.58 -3.24 6.29
CA GLY A 232 -20.81 -4.65 5.97
C GLY A 232 -19.61 -5.56 6.15
N LEU A 233 -18.50 -5.07 6.71
CA LEU A 233 -17.31 -5.84 7.07
C LEU A 233 -17.17 -5.92 8.59
N ASP A 234 -16.60 -7.02 9.08
CA ASP A 234 -16.28 -7.22 10.48
C ASP A 234 -14.94 -6.58 10.83
N LEU A 235 -14.96 -5.45 11.56
CA LEU A 235 -13.74 -4.82 12.04
C LEU A 235 -13.01 -5.72 13.03
N ILE A 236 -11.70 -5.88 12.83
CA ILE A 236 -10.81 -6.60 13.74
C ILE A 236 -10.37 -5.65 14.86
N ASP A 237 -10.43 -6.14 16.10
CA ASP A 237 -9.97 -5.36 17.26
C ASP A 237 -8.53 -4.86 17.09
N PRO A 238 -8.29 -3.58 17.43
CA PRO A 238 -9.12 -2.62 18.17
C PRO A 238 -10.01 -1.74 17.29
N GLY A 239 -10.32 -2.12 16.06
CA GLY A 239 -11.12 -1.36 15.11
C GLY A 239 -10.31 -0.24 14.42
N ILE A 240 -10.99 0.87 14.10
CA ILE A 240 -10.33 2.03 13.48
C ILE A 240 -9.65 2.83 14.58
N VAL A 241 -8.32 2.90 14.56
CA VAL A 241 -7.51 3.62 15.56
C VAL A 241 -6.36 4.34 14.88
N GLU A 242 -5.65 5.18 15.63
CA GLU A 242 -4.34 5.64 15.20
C GLU A 242 -3.41 4.44 15.01
N VAL A 243 -2.64 4.43 13.92
CA VAL A 243 -1.88 3.24 13.50
C VAL A 243 -0.95 2.68 14.57
N HIS A 244 -0.38 3.51 15.45
CA HIS A 244 0.49 3.05 16.54
C HIS A 244 -0.26 2.23 17.60
N ARG A 245 -1.60 2.38 17.71
CA ARG A 245 -2.46 1.64 18.63
C ARG A 245 -2.99 0.33 18.06
N TRP A 246 -2.81 0.12 16.75
CA TRP A 246 -3.29 -1.11 16.14
C TRP A 246 -2.28 -2.22 16.36
N ARG A 247 -2.55 -3.10 17.34
CA ARG A 247 -1.74 -4.29 17.70
C ARG A 247 -0.24 -3.99 17.72
N PRO A 248 0.24 -3.07 18.60
CA PRO A 248 1.65 -2.71 18.67
C PRO A 248 2.51 -3.92 19.01
N ALA A 249 3.64 -4.06 18.32
CA ALA A 249 4.62 -5.10 18.57
C ALA A 249 5.75 -4.57 19.49
N PRO A 250 6.46 -5.44 20.22
CA PRO A 250 7.56 -4.99 21.08
C PRO A 250 8.65 -4.19 20.35
N GLU A 251 8.93 -4.54 19.10
CA GLU A 251 9.89 -3.83 18.25
C GLU A 251 9.41 -2.43 17.81
N ASP A 252 8.13 -2.12 18.04
CA ASP A 252 7.54 -0.82 17.71
C ASP A 252 7.57 0.16 18.91
N ALA A 253 8.17 -0.20 20.03
CA ALA A 253 8.20 0.62 21.26
C ALA A 253 8.84 2.02 21.07
N GLU A 254 9.73 2.16 20.08
CA GLU A 254 10.38 3.43 19.76
C GLU A 254 9.68 4.21 18.65
N LEU A 255 8.56 3.67 18.13
CA LEU A 255 7.82 4.37 17.08
C LEU A 255 7.10 5.60 17.63
N PRO A 256 7.01 6.66 16.83
CA PRO A 256 6.36 7.90 17.27
C PRO A 256 4.88 7.68 17.55
N GLU A 257 4.44 8.08 18.73
CA GLU A 257 3.03 8.15 19.09
C GLU A 257 2.35 9.40 18.51
N GLY A 258 1.03 9.35 18.41
CA GLY A 258 0.24 10.50 17.97
C GLY A 258 0.47 10.94 16.54
N VAL A 259 0.99 10.05 15.67
CA VAL A 259 1.06 10.30 14.25
C VAL A 259 -0.38 10.29 13.69
N PRO A 260 -0.79 11.31 12.91
CA PRO A 260 -2.20 11.48 12.50
C PRO A 260 -2.57 10.57 11.32
N LEU A 261 -2.44 9.26 11.53
CA LEU A 261 -2.79 8.20 10.60
C LEU A 261 -3.85 7.29 11.24
N LEU A 262 -4.97 7.09 10.56
CA LEU A 262 -5.97 6.11 10.93
C LEU A 262 -5.69 4.79 10.23
N GLY A 263 -5.71 3.69 10.98
CA GLY A 263 -5.56 2.34 10.44
C GLY A 263 -6.65 1.42 10.93
N ALA A 264 -7.03 0.47 10.09
CA ALA A 264 -7.95 -0.59 10.45
C ALA A 264 -7.74 -1.81 9.58
N VAL A 265 -8.14 -2.96 10.11
CA VAL A 265 -8.27 -4.22 9.38
C VAL A 265 -9.70 -4.70 9.57
N ALA A 266 -10.32 -5.19 8.51
CA ALA A 266 -11.66 -5.77 8.56
C ALA A 266 -11.72 -7.06 7.74
N ARG A 267 -12.59 -7.98 8.16
CA ARG A 267 -12.87 -9.25 7.51
C ARG A 267 -14.18 -9.16 6.73
N LYS A 268 -14.21 -9.72 5.53
CA LYS A 268 -15.45 -9.96 4.80
C LYS A 268 -16.17 -11.16 5.39
N PRO A 269 -17.38 -10.99 5.95
CA PRO A 269 -18.15 -12.07 6.58
C PRO A 269 -18.56 -13.18 5.63
#